data_ad0176132c1c8caf8b0ad4cb6b70a45b
#
_entry.id   ad0176132c1c8caf8b0ad4cb6b70a45b
#
_cell.length_a   1.000
_cell.length_b   1.000
_cell.length_c   1.000
_cell.angle_alpha   90.00
_cell.angle_beta   90.00
_cell.angle_gamma   90.00
#
_symmetry.space_group_name_H-M   'P 1'
#
loop_
_entity.id
_entity.type
_entity.pdbx_description
1 polymer ?
#
loop_
_entity_poly.entity_id
_entity_poly.type
_entity_poly.pdbx_seq_one_letter_code
_entity_poly.pdbx_strand_id
1 'polypeptide(L)'
;IVISGYDDFNYAQAAIRNGAIDYILKPVGYDDLKGVLEKAIELLDTKSILSNTTLADSTETDNVSPRKLLDPKDVIREIKEYIEENYCSQIKIKTFSDKYFFSKEYLSKLFKKSYGMGIYEYVLKLKMKKAKELLEKNELQIQEISDYLGYSNNNYFSKAFRNYYGISPSECQGKSNPNKM
;
A
#
# COMPACT_ATOMS: atom_id res chain seq x y z
N ILE A 1 3.18 -11.34 -17.90
CA ILE A 1 2.50 -10.57 -18.97
C ILE A 1 1.64 -9.51 -18.30
N VAL A 2 1.73 -8.26 -18.79
CA VAL A 2 0.88 -7.14 -18.35
C VAL A 2 -0.05 -6.74 -19.49
N ILE A 3 -1.35 -6.59 -19.18
CA ILE A 3 -2.36 -6.13 -20.13
C ILE A 3 -2.92 -4.80 -19.62
N SER A 4 -2.80 -3.72 -20.41
CA SER A 4 -3.19 -2.37 -19.99
C SER A 4 -4.00 -1.64 -21.06
N GLY A 5 -4.88 -0.74 -20.62
CA GLY A 5 -5.56 0.21 -21.50
C GLY A 5 -4.80 1.53 -21.68
N TYR A 6 -3.63 1.66 -21.07
CA TYR A 6 -2.82 2.88 -21.15
C TYR A 6 -1.65 2.68 -22.09
N ASP A 7 -1.60 3.50 -23.13
CA ASP A 7 -0.48 3.61 -24.07
C ASP A 7 0.57 4.59 -23.51
N ASP A 8 1.17 4.23 -22.38
CA ASP A 8 2.23 5.01 -21.77
C ASP A 8 3.51 4.18 -21.73
N PHE A 9 4.51 4.63 -22.47
CA PHE A 9 5.82 4.00 -22.57
C PHE A 9 6.47 3.75 -21.19
N ASN A 10 6.24 4.64 -20.23
CA ASN A 10 6.79 4.48 -18.88
C ASN A 10 6.20 3.26 -18.16
N TYR A 11 4.92 2.98 -18.33
CA TYR A 11 4.30 1.79 -17.77
C TYR A 11 4.79 0.50 -18.43
N ALA A 12 4.95 0.51 -19.76
CA ALA A 12 5.51 -0.63 -20.49
C ALA A 12 6.96 -0.91 -20.03
N GLN A 13 7.81 0.13 -20.02
CA GLN A 13 9.19 0.02 -19.57
C GLN A 13 9.29 -0.44 -18.11
N ALA A 14 8.43 0.06 -17.25
CA ALA A 14 8.38 -0.33 -15.84
C ALA A 14 7.94 -1.79 -15.68
N ALA A 15 6.95 -2.25 -16.44
CA ALA A 15 6.52 -3.64 -16.42
C ALA A 15 7.67 -4.59 -16.81
N ILE A 16 8.39 -4.30 -17.89
CA ILE A 16 9.54 -5.10 -18.35
C ILE A 16 10.68 -5.07 -17.32
N ARG A 17 11.01 -3.91 -16.76
CA ARG A 17 12.04 -3.79 -15.69
C ARG A 17 11.69 -4.59 -14.43
N ASN A 18 10.40 -4.77 -14.14
CA ASN A 18 9.91 -5.57 -13.02
C ASN A 18 9.70 -7.05 -13.38
N GLY A 19 10.23 -7.50 -14.52
CA GLY A 19 10.24 -8.91 -14.89
C GLY A 19 8.98 -9.37 -15.61
N ALA A 20 8.13 -8.47 -16.11
CA ALA A 20 7.09 -8.87 -17.04
C ALA A 20 7.73 -9.37 -18.34
N ILE A 21 7.25 -10.49 -18.84
CA ILE A 21 7.73 -11.07 -20.09
C ILE A 21 7.37 -10.18 -21.27
N ASP A 22 6.18 -9.55 -21.21
CA ASP A 22 5.71 -8.62 -22.22
C ASP A 22 4.58 -7.72 -21.69
N TYR A 23 4.25 -6.67 -22.49
CA TYR A 23 3.22 -5.70 -22.20
C TYR A 23 2.29 -5.59 -23.40
N ILE A 24 1.00 -5.86 -23.19
CA ILE A 24 -0.03 -5.85 -24.26
C ILE A 24 -1.00 -4.69 -24.00
N LEU A 25 -1.24 -3.89 -25.04
CA LEU A 25 -2.25 -2.84 -25.02
C LEU A 25 -3.64 -3.38 -25.31
N LYS A 26 -4.66 -2.83 -24.67
CA LYS A 26 -6.05 -3.07 -25.05
C LYS A 26 -6.43 -2.16 -26.23
N PRO A 27 -7.22 -2.65 -27.20
CA PRO A 27 -7.86 -3.97 -27.27
C PRO A 27 -6.87 -5.09 -27.58
N VAL A 28 -6.94 -6.20 -26.85
CA VAL A 28 -6.02 -7.34 -26.99
C VAL A 28 -6.32 -8.10 -28.27
N GLY A 29 -5.39 -8.10 -29.22
CA GLY A 29 -5.44 -8.93 -30.41
C GLY A 29 -5.17 -10.40 -30.06
N TYR A 30 -5.82 -11.32 -30.80
CA TYR A 30 -5.58 -12.76 -30.62
C TYR A 30 -4.11 -13.13 -30.89
N ASP A 31 -3.53 -12.58 -31.94
CA ASP A 31 -2.15 -12.85 -32.35
C ASP A 31 -1.13 -12.30 -31.35
N ASP A 32 -1.38 -11.10 -30.80
CA ASP A 32 -0.55 -10.49 -29.78
C ASP A 32 -0.50 -11.35 -28.50
N LEU A 33 -1.69 -11.79 -28.06
CA LEU A 33 -1.79 -12.64 -26.87
C LEU A 33 -1.13 -14.00 -27.10
N LYS A 34 -1.36 -14.61 -28.27
CA LYS A 34 -0.77 -15.90 -28.66
C LYS A 34 0.75 -15.84 -28.65
N GLY A 35 1.34 -14.82 -29.30
CA GLY A 35 2.80 -14.66 -29.39
C GLY A 35 3.46 -14.49 -28.00
N VAL A 36 2.81 -13.73 -27.11
CA VAL A 36 3.33 -13.52 -25.76
C VAL A 36 3.19 -14.77 -24.90
N LEU A 37 2.13 -15.56 -25.07
CA LEU A 37 1.96 -16.84 -24.36
C LEU A 37 2.99 -17.87 -24.82
N GLU A 38 3.26 -18.00 -26.11
CA GLU A 38 4.28 -18.87 -26.68
C GLU A 38 5.66 -18.54 -26.11
N LYS A 39 6.03 -17.25 -26.09
CA LYS A 39 7.28 -16.77 -25.48
C LYS A 39 7.36 -17.07 -23.98
N ALA A 40 6.23 -16.99 -23.27
CA ALA A 40 6.18 -17.31 -21.85
C ALA A 40 6.41 -18.82 -21.60
N ILE A 41 5.86 -19.68 -22.45
CA ILE A 41 6.03 -21.12 -22.37
C ILE A 41 7.50 -21.52 -22.65
N GLU A 42 8.12 -20.96 -23.69
CA GLU A 42 9.54 -21.17 -23.98
C GLU A 42 10.46 -20.82 -22.80
N LEU A 43 10.18 -19.69 -22.13
CA LEU A 43 10.95 -19.26 -20.97
C LEU A 43 10.76 -20.19 -19.76
N LEU A 44 9.60 -20.79 -19.59
CA LEU A 44 9.33 -21.76 -18.52
C LEU A 44 10.02 -23.11 -18.82
N ASP A 45 9.97 -23.56 -20.06
CA ASP A 45 10.62 -24.80 -20.48
C ASP A 45 12.15 -24.71 -20.35
N THR A 46 12.74 -23.58 -20.72
CA THR A 46 14.19 -23.33 -20.55
C THR A 46 14.61 -23.32 -19.07
N LYS A 47 13.78 -22.78 -18.19
CA LYS A 47 14.01 -22.81 -16.73
C LYS A 47 13.95 -24.22 -16.14
N SER A 48 13.05 -25.07 -16.63
CA SER A 48 12.94 -26.45 -16.14
C SER A 48 14.12 -27.33 -16.56
N ILE A 49 14.76 -27.03 -17.70
CA ILE A 49 15.97 -27.72 -18.17
C ILE A 49 17.20 -27.32 -17.34
N LEU A 50 17.33 -26.04 -16.99
CA LEU A 50 18.42 -25.51 -16.17
C LEU A 50 18.39 -25.95 -14.69
N SER A 51 17.22 -26.26 -14.15
CA SER A 51 17.08 -26.77 -12.78
C SER A 51 17.49 -28.26 -12.62
N ASN A 52 17.66 -28.99 -13.71
CA ASN A 52 18.07 -30.37 -13.69
C ASN A 52 19.58 -30.59 -13.97
N THR A 53 20.35 -29.51 -14.14
CA THR A 53 21.79 -29.57 -14.40
C THR A 53 22.55 -28.65 -13.45
N THR A 54 22.61 -28.99 -12.16
CA THR A 54 23.54 -28.36 -11.22
C THR A 54 24.32 -29.40 -10.48
N LEU A 55 25.54 -29.67 -11.03
CA LEU A 55 26.72 -29.97 -10.22
C LEU A 55 27.95 -29.36 -10.90
N ALA A 56 28.67 -28.50 -10.13
CA ALA A 56 30.03 -27.94 -10.33
C ALA A 56 30.20 -26.86 -11.41
N ASP A 57 30.55 -25.67 -11.17
CA ASP A 57 31.81 -25.10 -10.75
C ASP A 57 31.71 -23.55 -10.62
N SER A 58 32.52 -23.02 -9.75
CA SER A 58 32.62 -21.62 -9.33
C SER A 58 33.25 -20.73 -10.41
N THR A 59 32.62 -19.60 -10.73
CA THR A 59 33.32 -18.31 -10.94
C THR A 59 32.34 -17.13 -10.78
N GLU A 60 32.81 -16.12 -10.06
CA GLU A 60 32.12 -14.88 -9.71
C GLU A 60 31.78 -14.08 -10.97
N THR A 61 30.50 -13.77 -11.16
CA THR A 61 30.07 -12.61 -11.93
C THR A 61 28.77 -12.06 -11.33
N ASP A 62 28.81 -10.83 -10.93
CA ASP A 62 27.75 -9.87 -10.58
C ASP A 62 26.38 -10.42 -10.21
N ASN A 63 26.11 -10.36 -8.90
CA ASN A 63 24.83 -10.55 -8.24
C ASN A 63 23.74 -9.60 -8.79
N VAL A 64 23.13 -9.94 -9.90
CA VAL A 64 21.75 -9.55 -10.18
C VAL A 64 20.87 -10.64 -9.53
N SER A 65 20.59 -10.47 -8.25
CA SER A 65 19.55 -11.26 -7.57
C SER A 65 18.31 -11.34 -8.47
N PRO A 66 17.72 -12.54 -8.69
CA PRO A 66 16.45 -12.63 -9.38
C PRO A 66 15.46 -11.77 -8.59
N ARG A 67 15.01 -10.66 -9.21
CA ARG A 67 14.04 -9.75 -8.59
C ARG A 67 12.82 -10.60 -8.22
N LYS A 68 12.67 -10.84 -6.92
CA LYS A 68 11.51 -11.48 -6.32
C LYS A 68 10.27 -10.79 -6.92
N LEU A 69 9.48 -11.55 -7.69
CA LEU A 69 8.18 -11.05 -8.12
C LEU A 69 7.48 -10.53 -6.88
N LEU A 70 7.17 -9.23 -6.84
CA LEU A 70 6.49 -8.63 -5.72
C LEU A 70 5.09 -9.24 -5.63
N ASP A 71 4.89 -10.14 -4.65
CA ASP A 71 3.56 -10.65 -4.35
C ASP A 71 2.69 -9.43 -3.97
N PRO A 72 1.55 -9.21 -4.62
CA PRO A 72 0.64 -8.15 -4.24
C PRO A 72 0.31 -8.13 -2.76
N LYS A 73 0.35 -9.28 -2.08
CA LYS A 73 0.18 -9.39 -0.62
C LYS A 73 1.32 -8.76 0.15
N ASP A 74 2.56 -8.90 -0.31
CA ASP A 74 3.73 -8.27 0.30
C ASP A 74 3.65 -6.75 0.16
N VAL A 75 3.21 -6.25 -1.00
CA VAL A 75 2.98 -4.81 -1.23
C VAL A 75 1.91 -4.27 -0.28
N ILE A 76 0.81 -4.99 -0.09
CA ILE A 76 -0.26 -4.57 0.82
C ILE A 76 0.20 -4.58 2.28
N ARG A 77 1.06 -5.52 2.65
CA ARG A 77 1.67 -5.56 3.98
C ARG A 77 2.58 -4.34 4.20
N GLU A 78 3.43 -4.02 3.23
CA GLU A 78 4.30 -2.83 3.30
C GLU A 78 3.48 -1.52 3.37
N ILE A 79 2.39 -1.41 2.61
CA ILE A 79 1.47 -0.27 2.72
C ILE A 79 0.91 -0.16 4.14
N LYS A 80 0.50 -1.26 4.74
CA LYS A 80 -0.02 -1.27 6.12
C LYS A 80 1.04 -0.82 7.12
N GLU A 81 2.24 -1.39 7.07
CA GLU A 81 3.36 -1.05 7.94
C GLU A 81 3.71 0.44 7.81
N TYR A 82 3.81 0.94 6.58
CA TYR A 82 4.03 2.37 6.34
C TYR A 82 2.93 3.25 6.94
N ILE A 83 1.67 2.84 6.83
CA ILE A 83 0.54 3.57 7.43
C ILE A 83 0.68 3.58 8.97
N GLU A 84 1.02 2.46 9.59
CA GLU A 84 1.17 2.35 11.04
C GLU A 84 2.29 3.25 11.59
N GLU A 85 3.34 3.44 10.82
CA GLU A 85 4.45 4.33 11.18
C GLU A 85 4.16 5.81 10.88
N ASN A 86 3.33 6.10 9.87
CA ASN A 86 3.17 7.44 9.31
C ASN A 86 1.72 7.99 9.35
N TYR A 87 0.80 7.38 10.10
CA TYR A 87 -0.62 7.76 10.07
C TYR A 87 -0.91 9.21 10.49
N CYS A 88 0.00 9.86 11.22
CA CYS A 88 -0.12 11.30 11.55
C CYS A 88 0.10 12.19 10.33
N SER A 89 0.83 11.71 9.33
CA SER A 89 1.10 12.43 8.08
C SER A 89 0.01 12.18 7.03
N GLN A 90 0.10 12.92 5.91
CA GLN A 90 -0.79 12.70 4.78
C GLN A 90 -0.38 11.45 3.99
N ILE A 91 -1.16 10.39 4.08
CA ILE A 91 -0.95 9.16 3.30
C ILE A 91 -1.45 9.35 1.87
N LYS A 92 -0.54 9.24 0.89
CA LYS A 92 -0.85 9.34 -0.54
C LYS A 92 -0.72 7.97 -1.20
N ILE A 93 -1.85 7.34 -1.54
CA ILE A 93 -1.87 6.04 -2.23
C ILE A 93 -1.09 6.10 -3.56
N LYS A 94 -1.05 7.30 -4.19
CA LYS A 94 -0.30 7.51 -5.42
C LYS A 94 1.18 7.11 -5.29
N THR A 95 1.82 7.37 -4.17
CA THR A 95 3.23 7.02 -3.94
C THR A 95 3.46 5.50 -4.09
N PHE A 96 2.54 4.69 -3.58
CA PHE A 96 2.62 3.22 -3.71
C PHE A 96 2.23 2.75 -5.10
N SER A 97 1.24 3.41 -5.72
CA SER A 97 0.86 3.17 -7.11
C SER A 97 2.06 3.36 -8.05
N ASP A 98 2.78 4.47 -7.89
CA ASP A 98 3.94 4.80 -8.71
C ASP A 98 5.14 3.87 -8.39
N LYS A 99 5.33 3.49 -7.12
CA LYS A 99 6.44 2.61 -6.68
C LYS A 99 6.28 1.17 -7.16
N TYR A 100 5.06 0.64 -7.11
CA TYR A 100 4.79 -0.79 -7.38
C TYR A 100 4.08 -1.03 -8.71
N PHE A 101 3.79 0.02 -9.46
CA PHE A 101 3.09 -0.06 -10.76
C PHE A 101 1.73 -0.75 -10.72
N PHE A 102 1.06 -0.67 -9.57
CA PHE A 102 -0.34 -1.08 -9.42
C PHE A 102 -1.26 0.14 -9.49
N SER A 103 -2.45 0.00 -10.08
CA SER A 103 -3.42 1.09 -10.03
C SER A 103 -3.90 1.35 -8.59
N LYS A 104 -4.26 2.59 -8.27
CA LYS A 104 -4.78 2.98 -6.95
C LYS A 104 -6.02 2.18 -6.59
N GLU A 105 -6.87 1.93 -7.59
CA GLU A 105 -8.11 1.16 -7.46
C GLU A 105 -7.80 -0.29 -7.08
N TYR A 106 -6.80 -0.89 -7.71
CA TYR A 106 -6.35 -2.25 -7.40
C TYR A 106 -5.81 -2.35 -5.97
N LEU A 107 -4.87 -1.45 -5.60
CA LEU A 107 -4.31 -1.41 -4.24
C LEU A 107 -5.39 -1.19 -3.18
N SER A 108 -6.34 -0.28 -3.44
CA SER A 108 -7.45 -0.01 -2.52
C SER A 108 -8.38 -1.21 -2.34
N LYS A 109 -8.73 -1.90 -3.44
CA LYS A 109 -9.54 -3.14 -3.39
C LYS A 109 -8.82 -4.26 -2.67
N LEU A 110 -7.52 -4.44 -2.95
CA LEU A 110 -6.73 -5.49 -2.35
C LEU A 110 -6.51 -5.23 -0.85
N PHE A 111 -6.24 -3.99 -0.45
CA PHE A 111 -6.14 -3.61 0.97
C PHE A 111 -7.43 -3.89 1.73
N LYS A 112 -8.59 -3.49 1.15
CA LYS A 112 -9.90 -3.77 1.74
C LYS A 112 -10.16 -5.27 1.85
N LYS A 113 -9.78 -6.07 0.84
CA LYS A 113 -9.91 -7.54 0.87
C LYS A 113 -9.04 -8.15 1.97
N SER A 114 -7.80 -7.63 2.17
CA SER A 114 -6.84 -8.19 3.13
C SER A 114 -7.15 -7.81 4.58
N TYR A 115 -7.64 -6.60 4.82
CA TYR A 115 -7.82 -6.05 6.17
C TYR A 115 -9.28 -5.70 6.54
N GLY A 116 -10.24 -6.00 5.68
CA GLY A 116 -11.68 -5.81 5.91
C GLY A 116 -12.15 -4.35 5.83
N MET A 117 -11.23 -3.38 5.69
CA MET A 117 -11.56 -1.95 5.63
C MET A 117 -10.67 -1.21 4.63
N GLY A 118 -11.14 -0.04 4.17
CA GLY A 118 -10.38 0.79 3.24
C GLY A 118 -9.16 1.47 3.90
N ILE A 119 -8.17 1.86 3.07
CA ILE A 119 -6.93 2.52 3.54
C ILE A 119 -7.23 3.77 4.38
N TYR A 120 -8.12 4.65 3.90
CA TYR A 120 -8.46 5.88 4.64
C TYR A 120 -9.20 5.60 5.95
N GLU A 121 -10.04 4.58 5.98
CA GLU A 121 -10.72 4.11 7.18
C GLU A 121 -9.72 3.54 8.20
N TYR A 122 -8.72 2.83 7.73
CA TYR A 122 -7.64 2.31 8.56
C TYR A 122 -6.81 3.43 9.18
N VAL A 123 -6.41 4.43 8.39
CA VAL A 123 -5.73 5.65 8.88
C VAL A 123 -6.58 6.36 9.93
N LEU A 124 -7.87 6.57 9.66
CA LEU A 124 -8.79 7.21 10.60
C LEU A 124 -8.87 6.44 11.93
N LYS A 125 -8.99 5.12 11.87
CA LYS A 125 -9.01 4.24 13.04
C LYS A 125 -7.76 4.42 13.90
N LEU A 126 -6.56 4.46 13.31
CA LEU A 126 -5.31 4.66 14.02
C LEU A 126 -5.26 6.06 14.68
N LYS A 127 -5.62 7.11 13.92
CA LYS A 127 -5.69 8.48 14.44
C LYS A 127 -6.67 8.59 15.61
N MET A 128 -7.86 8.01 15.49
CA MET A 128 -8.88 8.07 16.54
C MET A 128 -8.47 7.29 17.80
N LYS A 129 -7.86 6.12 17.63
CA LYS A 129 -7.31 5.35 18.74
C LYS A 129 -6.27 6.17 19.50
N LYS A 130 -5.31 6.77 18.77
CA LYS A 130 -4.27 7.61 19.38
C LYS A 130 -4.83 8.87 20.03
N ALA A 131 -5.81 9.51 19.38
CA ALA A 131 -6.52 10.66 19.95
C ALA A 131 -7.12 10.33 21.31
N LYS A 132 -7.83 9.19 21.41
CA LYS A 132 -8.46 8.76 22.65
C LYS A 132 -7.42 8.52 23.76
N GLU A 133 -6.32 7.85 23.47
CA GLU A 133 -5.22 7.62 24.42
C GLU A 133 -4.65 8.96 24.97
N LEU A 134 -4.44 9.96 24.08
CA LEU A 134 -3.90 11.25 24.47
C LEU A 134 -4.89 12.08 25.29
N LEU A 135 -6.18 12.05 24.92
CA LEU A 135 -7.25 12.74 25.66
C LEU A 135 -7.45 12.12 27.06
N GLU A 136 -7.38 10.80 27.18
CA GLU A 136 -7.52 10.10 28.47
C GLU A 136 -6.34 10.38 29.41
N LYS A 137 -5.13 10.58 28.90
CA LYS A 137 -3.97 11.01 29.71
C LYS A 137 -4.09 12.45 30.21
N ASN A 138 -4.86 13.29 29.54
CA ASN A 138 -5.12 14.69 29.90
C ASN A 138 -3.85 15.56 30.08
N GLU A 139 -2.78 15.23 29.35
CA GLU A 139 -1.49 15.91 29.39
C GLU A 139 -1.38 17.01 28.34
N LEU A 140 -2.16 16.91 27.24
CA LEU A 140 -2.13 17.79 26.08
C LEU A 140 -3.48 18.50 25.88
N GLN A 141 -3.43 19.71 25.35
CA GLN A 141 -4.63 20.42 24.91
C GLN A 141 -5.20 19.79 23.64
N ILE A 142 -6.51 19.93 23.43
CA ILE A 142 -7.19 19.37 22.25
C ILE A 142 -6.58 19.88 20.95
N GLN A 143 -6.13 21.16 20.93
CA GLN A 143 -5.44 21.74 19.79
C GLN A 143 -4.11 21.03 19.51
N GLU A 144 -3.31 20.77 20.51
CA GLU A 144 -2.02 20.07 20.38
C GLU A 144 -2.20 18.63 19.88
N ILE A 145 -3.24 17.95 20.35
CA ILE A 145 -3.60 16.60 19.89
C ILE A 145 -4.02 16.64 18.41
N SER A 146 -4.82 17.64 18.02
CA SER A 146 -5.25 17.84 16.63
C SER A 146 -4.03 18.03 15.70
N ASP A 147 -3.11 18.91 16.09
CA ASP A 147 -1.90 19.24 15.34
C ASP A 147 -0.97 18.00 15.24
N TYR A 148 -0.75 17.30 16.36
CA TYR A 148 0.03 16.07 16.41
C TYR A 148 -0.51 15.01 15.45
N LEU A 149 -1.83 14.86 15.36
CA LEU A 149 -2.47 13.91 14.46
C LEU A 149 -2.56 14.39 13.00
N GLY A 150 -1.98 15.55 12.69
CA GLY A 150 -1.89 16.08 11.33
C GLY A 150 -3.22 16.61 10.79
N TYR A 151 -4.09 17.13 11.65
CA TYR A 151 -5.29 17.87 11.22
C TYR A 151 -4.94 19.33 11.02
N SER A 152 -5.33 19.90 9.89
CA SER A 152 -5.12 21.31 9.58
C SER A 152 -6.00 22.26 10.42
N ASN A 153 -7.02 21.72 11.07
CA ASN A 153 -7.99 22.50 11.83
C ASN A 153 -8.63 21.63 12.92
N ASN A 154 -8.65 22.17 14.15
CA ASN A 154 -9.26 21.54 15.32
C ASN A 154 -10.74 21.19 15.15
N ASN A 155 -11.49 21.98 14.38
CA ASN A 155 -12.90 21.69 14.11
C ASN A 155 -13.08 20.41 13.29
N TYR A 156 -12.19 20.14 12.32
CA TYR A 156 -12.20 18.89 11.56
C TYR A 156 -11.86 17.70 12.44
N PHE A 157 -10.85 17.84 13.31
CA PHE A 157 -10.52 16.81 14.29
C PHE A 157 -11.70 16.51 15.20
N SER A 158 -12.29 17.54 15.83
CA SER A 158 -13.40 17.40 16.77
C SER A 158 -14.62 16.74 16.12
N LYS A 159 -14.92 17.10 14.87
CA LYS A 159 -16.00 16.48 14.10
C LYS A 159 -15.70 15.01 13.79
N ALA A 160 -14.47 14.69 13.36
CA ALA A 160 -14.06 13.32 13.06
C ALA A 160 -14.09 12.45 14.31
N PHE A 161 -13.62 12.96 15.45
CA PHE A 161 -13.62 12.25 16.73
C PHE A 161 -15.05 11.98 17.22
N ARG A 162 -15.93 13.00 17.16
CA ARG A 162 -17.34 12.83 17.53
C ARG A 162 -18.09 11.86 16.62
N ASN A 163 -17.81 11.90 15.31
CA ASN A 163 -18.41 10.94 14.37
C ASN A 163 -17.95 9.50 14.66
N TYR A 164 -16.73 9.32 15.15
CA TYR A 164 -16.15 8.00 15.40
C TYR A 164 -16.58 7.43 16.75
N TYR A 165 -16.57 8.24 17.83
CA TYR A 165 -16.85 7.80 19.19
C TYR A 165 -18.21 8.22 19.74
N GLY A 166 -18.96 9.05 19.03
CA GLY A 166 -20.26 9.58 19.49
C GLY A 166 -20.17 10.69 20.51
N ILE A 167 -18.99 11.03 21.04
CA ILE A 167 -18.73 12.10 22.02
C ILE A 167 -17.67 13.05 21.50
N SER A 168 -17.67 14.29 22.00
CA SER A 168 -16.64 15.27 21.64
C SER A 168 -15.31 14.99 22.35
N PRO A 169 -14.17 15.48 21.82
CA PRO A 169 -12.88 15.41 22.51
C PRO A 169 -12.91 15.99 23.92
N SER A 170 -13.61 17.11 24.12
CA SER A 170 -13.75 17.76 25.45
C SER A 170 -14.52 16.90 26.44
N GLU A 171 -15.59 16.23 26.00
CA GLU A 171 -16.34 15.29 26.83
C GLU A 171 -15.51 14.05 27.18
N CYS A 172 -14.65 13.60 26.25
CA CYS A 172 -13.74 12.48 26.49
C CYS A 172 -12.67 12.85 27.53
N GLN A 173 -12.06 14.03 27.38
CA GLN A 173 -11.04 14.55 28.31
C GLN A 173 -11.62 14.87 29.71
N GLY A 174 -12.83 15.39 29.77
CA GLY A 174 -13.50 15.70 31.02
C GLY A 174 -13.87 14.48 31.85
N LYS A 175 -14.18 13.35 31.23
CA LYS A 175 -14.47 12.07 31.92
C LYS A 175 -13.25 11.46 32.60
N SER A 176 -12.05 11.79 32.15
CA SER A 176 -10.79 11.29 32.71
C SER A 176 -10.30 12.11 33.93
N ASN A 177 -11.02 13.15 34.33
CA ASN A 177 -10.68 13.98 35.48
C ASN A 177 -11.81 13.99 36.52
N PRO A 178 -11.88 12.99 37.44
CA PRO A 178 -12.92 12.92 38.46
C PRO A 178 -12.79 13.99 39.57
N ASN A 179 -11.78 14.87 39.50
CA ASN A 179 -11.46 15.87 40.52
C ASN A 179 -11.82 17.32 40.17
N LYS A 180 -12.82 17.56 39.32
CA LYS A 180 -13.44 18.89 39.17
C LYS A 180 -14.87 18.86 39.71
N MET A 181 -15.02 18.73 41.01
CA MET A 181 -16.11 19.31 41.80
C MET A 181 -15.54 20.32 42.78
#